data_a5d2d6b143bf5ec0d84e7a46b5a9d4b1
#
_entry.id   a5d2d6b143bf5ec0d84e7a46b5a9d4b1
#
_cell.length_a   1.000
_cell.length_b   1.000
_cell.length_c   1.000
_cell.angle_alpha   90.00
_cell.angle_beta   90.00
_cell.angle_gamma   90.00
#
_symmetry.space_group_name_H-M   'P 1'
#
loop_
_entity.id
_entity.type
_entity.pdbx_description
1 polymer ?
#
loop_
_entity_poly.entity_id
_entity_poly.type
_entity_poly.pdbx_seq_one_letter_code
_entity_poly.pdbx_strand_id
1 'polypeptide(L)'
;MKASVRAKTRNCKGKYEVVIVSKDELNGKYKYKRVGLFDDESEARYIEEITQKKIDEGEDVLNKKKVSKTTLNECIEGAFKKEESRGDKVSANTFLSYRNIYNNHISKGIGQTYIQQLTTGMVQDLLDEKAKEYGCGMVSQIKTVIRKGVQYALYRDYIKHDVTSSLIVWGKQSKTNAEINCLNMEQISYILEDTKGTELGLKILLAFGLGLRESEVLAMSWDNIDLEEETLKVCQIVVKKDGKHIIQKFTKNKNDLVVKMPDFIVKALKEYKAQWNEWQISTGFRDNENLLFYGKNFKVIPTATLSNQFKRYMMSLGIENVTFHGLRHSYASYLFHKGMDLKTVGQMLNHKSKYCTDRVYVHLVDEAKGQAVDVMNEILL
;
A
#
# COMPACT_ATOMS: atom_id res chain seq x y z
N MET A 1 1.52 49.80 -16.54
CA MET A 1 1.54 50.56 -15.24
C MET A 1 0.85 49.69 -14.22
N LYS A 2 1.48 49.37 -13.07
CA LYS A 2 0.82 48.61 -12.02
C LYS A 2 -0.27 49.47 -11.38
N ALA A 3 -1.52 48.96 -11.32
CA ALA A 3 -2.59 49.61 -10.58
C ALA A 3 -2.12 49.94 -9.16
N SER A 4 -2.28 51.19 -8.69
CA SER A 4 -1.91 51.52 -7.32
C SER A 4 -2.92 50.88 -6.34
N VAL A 5 -2.53 49.81 -5.72
CA VAL A 5 -3.30 49.13 -4.66
C VAL A 5 -2.74 49.60 -3.33
N ARG A 6 -3.59 50.06 -2.41
CA ARG A 6 -3.19 50.49 -1.07
C ARG A 6 -4.26 50.18 -0.04
N ALA A 7 -3.84 49.93 1.20
CA ALA A 7 -4.73 49.86 2.35
C ALA A 7 -5.04 51.30 2.87
N LYS A 8 -6.23 51.49 3.45
CA LYS A 8 -6.63 52.75 4.05
C LYS A 8 -7.68 52.53 5.13
N THR A 9 -7.45 53.13 6.29
CA THR A 9 -8.47 53.23 7.36
C THR A 9 -9.39 54.43 7.12
N ARG A 10 -10.68 54.23 7.38
CA ARG A 10 -11.69 55.32 7.36
C ARG A 10 -12.69 55.12 8.50
N ASN A 11 -13.22 56.24 9.02
CA ASN A 11 -14.29 56.20 10.00
C ASN A 11 -15.63 55.86 9.34
N CYS A 12 -16.38 54.96 9.91
CA CYS A 12 -17.68 54.51 9.41
C CYS A 12 -18.65 54.31 10.59
N LYS A 13 -19.50 55.32 10.84
CA LYS A 13 -20.54 55.29 11.89
C LYS A 13 -20.02 54.91 13.28
N GLY A 14 -18.92 55.54 13.72
CA GLY A 14 -18.32 55.31 15.02
C GLY A 14 -17.42 54.09 15.12
N LYS A 15 -17.13 53.42 13.99
CA LYS A 15 -16.16 52.34 13.88
C LYS A 15 -15.12 52.69 12.83
N TYR A 16 -13.97 52.01 12.90
CA TYR A 16 -12.87 52.18 11.95
C TYR A 16 -12.87 51.04 10.93
N GLU A 17 -13.07 51.38 9.67
CA GLU A 17 -13.07 50.39 8.58
C GLU A 17 -11.73 50.41 7.84
N VAL A 18 -11.06 49.28 7.73
CA VAL A 18 -9.90 49.09 6.90
C VAL A 18 -10.33 48.59 5.52
N VAL A 19 -9.95 49.29 4.46
CA VAL A 19 -10.29 48.98 3.08
C VAL A 19 -9.04 48.91 2.20
N ILE A 20 -9.03 48.01 1.25
CA ILE A 20 -8.09 48.03 0.14
C ILE A 20 -8.70 48.84 -0.99
N VAL A 21 -7.96 49.81 -1.47
CA VAL A 21 -8.35 50.71 -2.57
C VAL A 21 -7.54 50.32 -3.81
N SER A 22 -8.21 50.02 -4.90
CA SER A 22 -7.57 49.78 -6.20
C SER A 22 -8.22 50.64 -7.28
N LYS A 23 -7.43 51.14 -8.23
CA LYS A 23 -7.93 51.90 -9.38
C LYS A 23 -8.07 50.92 -10.56
N ASP A 24 -9.27 50.87 -11.14
CA ASP A 24 -9.55 50.09 -12.33
C ASP A 24 -8.90 50.81 -13.55
N GLU A 25 -7.98 50.13 -14.21
CA GLU A 25 -7.21 50.71 -15.34
C GLU A 25 -8.08 50.93 -16.59
N LEU A 26 -9.20 50.22 -16.75
CA LEU A 26 -10.07 50.33 -17.91
C LEU A 26 -11.03 51.50 -17.85
N ASN A 27 -11.54 51.82 -16.65
CA ASN A 27 -12.57 52.82 -16.48
C ASN A 27 -12.19 53.96 -15.51
N GLY A 28 -11.00 53.92 -14.93
CA GLY A 28 -10.46 54.93 -14.00
C GLY A 28 -11.17 54.98 -12.64
N LYS A 29 -12.17 54.13 -12.38
CA LYS A 29 -12.94 54.13 -11.14
C LYS A 29 -12.20 53.41 -10.02
N TYR A 30 -12.40 53.91 -8.78
CA TYR A 30 -11.84 53.25 -7.60
C TYR A 30 -12.76 52.12 -7.12
N LYS A 31 -12.18 50.96 -6.90
CA LYS A 31 -12.81 49.83 -6.23
C LYS A 31 -12.34 49.74 -4.80
N TYR A 32 -13.26 49.48 -3.87
CA TYR A 32 -13.01 49.38 -2.44
C TYR A 32 -13.37 47.97 -1.99
N LYS A 33 -12.44 47.33 -1.29
CA LYS A 33 -12.67 46.01 -0.69
C LYS A 33 -12.41 46.08 0.81
N ARG A 34 -13.42 45.77 1.61
CA ARG A 34 -13.33 45.77 3.07
C ARG A 34 -12.40 44.66 3.54
N VAL A 35 -11.45 44.99 4.42
CA VAL A 35 -10.58 44.07 5.15
C VAL A 35 -11.22 43.71 6.50
N GLY A 36 -11.66 44.70 7.25
CA GLY A 36 -12.31 44.55 8.55
C GLY A 36 -12.99 45.82 9.04
N LEU A 37 -13.77 45.68 10.11
CA LEU A 37 -14.39 46.76 10.86
C LEU A 37 -13.98 46.61 12.32
N PHE A 38 -13.44 47.67 12.92
CA PHE A 38 -12.81 47.67 14.24
C PHE A 38 -13.44 48.77 15.11
N ASP A 39 -13.53 48.54 16.41
CA ASP A 39 -14.04 49.50 17.36
C ASP A 39 -12.94 50.47 17.82
N ASP A 40 -11.67 50.06 17.73
CA ASP A 40 -10.51 50.86 18.10
C ASP A 40 -9.69 51.30 16.88
N GLU A 41 -9.26 52.59 16.88
CA GLU A 41 -8.46 53.16 15.79
C GLU A 41 -7.08 52.58 15.75
N SER A 42 -6.46 52.29 16.87
CA SER A 42 -5.12 51.72 16.96
C SER A 42 -5.06 50.32 16.35
N GLU A 43 -6.09 49.50 16.61
CA GLU A 43 -6.24 48.19 16.02
C GLU A 43 -6.43 48.31 14.48
N ALA A 44 -7.27 49.20 14.04
CA ALA A 44 -7.50 49.43 12.62
C ALA A 44 -6.22 49.86 11.90
N ARG A 45 -5.44 50.80 12.46
CA ARG A 45 -4.15 51.25 11.90
C ARG A 45 -3.12 50.14 11.84
N TYR A 46 -3.05 49.29 12.86
CA TYR A 46 -2.18 48.09 12.87
C TYR A 46 -2.54 47.12 11.73
N ILE A 47 -3.81 46.87 11.53
CA ILE A 47 -4.30 46.02 10.44
C ILE A 47 -4.07 46.67 9.06
N GLU A 48 -4.19 48.02 8.95
CA GLU A 48 -3.85 48.76 7.75
C GLU A 48 -2.38 48.57 7.38
N GLU A 49 -1.47 48.69 8.36
CA GLU A 49 -0.02 48.56 8.16
C GLU A 49 0.35 47.12 7.73
N ILE A 50 -0.18 46.09 8.39
CA ILE A 50 0.02 44.73 8.00
C ILE A 50 -0.51 44.43 6.58
N THR A 51 -1.68 45.02 6.26
CA THR A 51 -2.30 44.84 4.95
C THR A 51 -1.47 45.52 3.87
N GLN A 52 -0.95 46.70 4.15
CA GLN A 52 -0.08 47.44 3.24
C GLN A 52 1.23 46.67 3.00
N LYS A 53 1.85 46.15 4.06
CA LYS A 53 3.06 45.33 3.95
C LYS A 53 2.86 44.13 3.04
N LYS A 54 1.74 43.42 3.16
CA LYS A 54 1.38 42.29 2.28
C LYS A 54 1.19 42.74 0.81
N ILE A 55 0.63 43.92 0.59
CA ILE A 55 0.51 44.51 -0.76
C ILE A 55 1.89 44.79 -1.35
N ASP A 56 2.78 45.36 -0.54
CA ASP A 56 4.14 45.77 -0.95
C ASP A 56 5.01 44.49 -1.23
N GLU A 57 4.80 43.42 -0.49
CA GLU A 57 5.40 42.12 -0.70
C GLU A 57 4.81 41.35 -1.90
N GLY A 58 3.80 41.92 -2.59
CA GLY A 58 3.19 41.38 -3.80
C GLY A 58 2.15 40.27 -3.55
N GLU A 59 1.66 40.13 -2.32
CA GLU A 59 0.55 39.21 -2.04
C GLU A 59 -0.75 39.72 -2.69
N ASP A 60 -1.50 38.83 -3.31
CA ASP A 60 -2.81 39.13 -3.90
C ASP A 60 -3.90 39.26 -2.83
N VAL A 61 -3.94 40.41 -2.13
CA VAL A 61 -4.92 40.73 -1.10
C VAL A 61 -6.32 41.09 -1.66
N LEU A 62 -6.41 41.33 -2.99
CA LEU A 62 -7.67 41.62 -3.67
C LEU A 62 -8.49 40.35 -3.96
N ASN A 63 -7.84 39.27 -4.27
CA ASN A 63 -8.48 37.99 -4.51
C ASN A 63 -8.40 37.08 -3.27
N LYS A 64 -9.11 37.41 -2.17
CA LYS A 64 -9.50 36.31 -1.28
C LYS A 64 -10.34 35.36 -2.13
N LYS A 65 -9.72 34.35 -2.77
CA LYS A 65 -10.46 33.20 -3.30
C LYS A 65 -11.45 32.83 -2.19
N LYS A 66 -12.74 32.72 -2.51
CA LYS A 66 -13.74 32.16 -1.58
C LYS A 66 -13.09 31.00 -0.89
N VAL A 67 -12.94 31.07 0.44
CA VAL A 67 -12.42 29.94 1.22
C VAL A 67 -13.32 28.78 0.83
N SER A 68 -12.81 27.85 0.06
CA SER A 68 -13.62 26.70 -0.34
C SER A 68 -13.92 25.97 0.96
N LYS A 69 -15.19 25.75 1.26
CA LYS A 69 -15.61 24.96 2.43
C LYS A 69 -15.36 23.46 2.20
N THR A 70 -14.28 23.15 1.49
CA THR A 70 -13.91 21.79 1.12
C THR A 70 -13.22 21.12 2.31
N THR A 71 -13.72 19.97 2.71
CA THR A 71 -13.16 19.16 3.79
C THR A 71 -12.05 18.23 3.29
N LEU A 72 -11.25 17.70 4.21
CA LEU A 72 -10.27 16.66 3.90
C LEU A 72 -10.97 15.42 3.29
N ASN A 73 -12.16 15.06 3.76
CA ASN A 73 -12.97 13.98 3.19
C ASN A 73 -13.22 14.18 1.70
N GLU A 74 -13.70 15.37 1.32
CA GLU A 74 -13.97 15.68 -0.10
C GLU A 74 -12.69 15.64 -0.94
N CYS A 75 -11.56 16.04 -0.36
CA CYS A 75 -10.26 15.96 -1.04
C CYS A 75 -9.80 14.51 -1.23
N ILE A 76 -9.97 13.64 -0.23
CA ILE A 76 -9.61 12.21 -0.33
C ILE A 76 -10.51 11.52 -1.35
N GLU A 77 -11.82 11.76 -1.29
CA GLU A 77 -12.77 11.20 -2.28
C GLU A 77 -12.47 11.69 -3.70
N GLY A 78 -12.10 12.96 -3.85
CA GLY A 78 -11.66 13.51 -5.13
C GLY A 78 -10.38 12.86 -5.65
N ALA A 79 -9.42 12.56 -4.76
CA ALA A 79 -8.21 11.81 -5.09
C ALA A 79 -8.53 10.39 -5.54
N PHE A 80 -9.41 9.70 -4.83
CA PHE A 80 -9.85 8.34 -5.17
C PHE A 80 -10.55 8.28 -6.53
N LYS A 81 -11.50 9.18 -6.80
CA LYS A 81 -12.16 9.28 -8.11
C LYS A 81 -11.17 9.54 -9.25
N LYS A 82 -10.17 10.38 -9.01
CA LYS A 82 -9.12 10.66 -10.01
C LYS A 82 -8.23 9.44 -10.26
N GLU A 83 -7.95 8.63 -9.25
CA GLU A 83 -7.20 7.37 -9.41
C GLU A 83 -8.01 6.32 -10.17
N GLU A 84 -9.30 6.17 -9.85
CA GLU A 84 -10.22 5.27 -10.57
C GLU A 84 -10.32 5.63 -12.07
N SER A 85 -10.44 6.94 -12.38
CA SER A 85 -10.56 7.41 -13.78
C SER A 85 -9.30 7.22 -14.62
N ARG A 86 -8.12 7.12 -13.98
CA ARG A 86 -6.83 6.96 -14.68
C ARG A 86 -6.49 5.53 -15.07
N GLY A 87 -7.28 4.54 -14.58
CA GLY A 87 -6.97 3.11 -14.79
C GLY A 87 -5.55 2.71 -14.33
N ASP A 88 -5.31 1.47 -14.03
CA ASP A 88 -4.00 0.80 -14.03
C ASP A 88 -2.85 1.21 -13.06
N LYS A 89 -2.89 2.33 -12.33
CA LYS A 89 -1.76 2.68 -11.46
C LYS A 89 -1.81 2.08 -10.04
N VAL A 90 -2.99 1.80 -9.54
CA VAL A 90 -3.19 1.23 -8.20
C VAL A 90 -3.97 -0.07 -8.32
N SER A 91 -3.46 -1.16 -7.70
CA SER A 91 -4.17 -2.44 -7.72
C SER A 91 -5.52 -2.33 -6.98
N ALA A 92 -6.53 -3.10 -7.42
CA ALA A 92 -7.84 -3.13 -6.79
C ALA A 92 -7.75 -3.43 -5.28
N ASN A 93 -6.86 -4.33 -4.86
CA ASN A 93 -6.64 -4.64 -3.45
C ASN A 93 -6.03 -3.46 -2.67
N THR A 94 -5.09 -2.73 -3.26
CA THR A 94 -4.51 -1.52 -2.65
C THR A 94 -5.57 -0.44 -2.48
N PHE A 95 -6.41 -0.25 -3.50
CA PHE A 95 -7.51 0.72 -3.45
C PHE A 95 -8.53 0.38 -2.36
N LEU A 96 -8.93 -0.89 -2.25
CA LEU A 96 -9.80 -1.37 -1.17
C LEU A 96 -9.16 -1.16 0.21
N SER A 97 -7.86 -1.39 0.34
CA SER A 97 -7.13 -1.12 1.58
C SER A 97 -7.19 0.37 1.96
N TYR A 98 -6.96 1.28 1.00
CA TYR A 98 -7.05 2.72 1.24
C TYR A 98 -8.48 3.16 1.61
N ARG A 99 -9.50 2.59 0.96
CA ARG A 99 -10.91 2.82 1.32
C ARG A 99 -11.21 2.38 2.75
N ASN A 100 -10.76 1.21 3.16
CA ASN A 100 -10.94 0.71 4.53
C ASN A 100 -10.24 1.59 5.55
N ILE A 101 -9.00 2.01 5.28
CA ILE A 101 -8.24 2.93 6.15
C ILE A 101 -8.96 4.27 6.27
N TYR A 102 -9.41 4.84 5.17
CA TYR A 102 -10.17 6.07 5.14
C TYR A 102 -11.44 5.97 6.01
N ASN A 103 -12.26 4.94 5.79
CA ASN A 103 -13.52 4.76 6.51
C ASN A 103 -13.33 4.54 8.02
N ASN A 104 -12.30 3.79 8.40
CA ASN A 104 -12.11 3.37 9.79
C ASN A 104 -11.30 4.38 10.62
N HIS A 105 -10.39 5.15 10.02
CA HIS A 105 -9.43 5.95 10.76
C HIS A 105 -9.45 7.45 10.47
N ILE A 106 -10.08 7.89 9.35
CA ILE A 106 -9.97 9.28 8.89
C ILE A 106 -11.34 9.96 8.81
N SER A 107 -12.32 9.31 8.17
CA SER A 107 -13.55 9.95 7.71
C SER A 107 -14.39 10.56 8.83
N LYS A 108 -14.48 9.90 9.97
CA LYS A 108 -15.32 10.33 11.12
C LYS A 108 -14.65 11.34 12.04
N GLY A 109 -13.33 11.53 11.95
CA GLY A 109 -12.53 12.45 12.74
C GLY A 109 -11.96 13.59 11.91
N ILE A 110 -10.63 13.60 11.73
CA ILE A 110 -9.89 14.64 11.02
C ILE A 110 -10.41 14.91 9.60
N GLY A 111 -11.06 13.92 8.98
CA GLY A 111 -11.66 14.04 7.66
C GLY A 111 -12.71 15.15 7.54
N GLN A 112 -13.37 15.54 8.63
CA GLN A 112 -14.36 16.61 8.67
C GLN A 112 -13.74 18.01 8.68
N THR A 113 -12.43 18.10 8.92
CA THR A 113 -11.72 19.39 8.98
C THR A 113 -11.67 20.04 7.60
N TYR A 114 -11.96 21.34 7.54
CA TYR A 114 -11.75 22.12 6.31
C TYR A 114 -10.28 22.08 5.92
N ILE A 115 -10.01 21.81 4.64
CA ILE A 115 -8.64 21.56 4.17
C ILE A 115 -7.69 22.73 4.40
N GLN A 116 -8.21 23.98 4.40
CA GLN A 116 -7.42 25.19 4.68
C GLN A 116 -7.07 25.35 6.16
N GLN A 117 -7.81 24.66 7.06
CA GLN A 117 -7.59 24.70 8.49
C GLN A 117 -6.75 23.50 8.97
N LEU A 118 -6.51 22.53 8.08
CA LEU A 118 -5.71 21.37 8.39
C LEU A 118 -4.26 21.76 8.62
N THR A 119 -3.73 21.43 9.80
CA THR A 119 -2.33 21.69 10.18
C THR A 119 -1.53 20.40 10.28
N THR A 120 -0.21 20.52 10.16
CA THR A 120 0.70 19.38 10.39
C THR A 120 0.51 18.79 11.79
N GLY A 121 0.31 19.64 12.83
CA GLY A 121 0.06 19.20 14.20
C GLY A 121 -1.18 18.31 14.31
N MET A 122 -2.32 18.73 13.74
CA MET A 122 -3.55 17.93 13.76
C MET A 122 -3.37 16.55 13.12
N VAL A 123 -2.62 16.48 12.03
CA VAL A 123 -2.33 15.19 11.37
C VAL A 123 -1.38 14.36 12.22
N GLN A 124 -0.34 14.99 12.81
CA GLN A 124 0.61 14.30 13.69
C GLN A 124 -0.09 13.72 14.92
N ASP A 125 -0.97 14.50 15.58
CA ASP A 125 -1.72 14.06 16.76
C ASP A 125 -2.55 12.81 16.45
N LEU A 126 -3.21 12.76 15.27
CA LEU A 126 -3.92 11.56 14.85
C LEU A 126 -2.95 10.37 14.63
N LEU A 127 -1.80 10.60 13.98
CA LEU A 127 -0.84 9.52 13.78
C LEU A 127 -0.28 9.01 15.11
N ASP A 128 -0.03 9.89 16.05
CA ASP A 128 0.48 9.56 17.40
C ASP A 128 -0.57 8.81 18.23
N GLU A 129 -1.85 9.16 18.10
CA GLU A 129 -2.95 8.38 18.68
C GLU A 129 -2.95 6.96 18.11
N LYS A 130 -2.92 6.83 16.78
CA LYS A 130 -2.96 5.51 16.12
C LYS A 130 -1.69 4.69 16.34
N ALA A 131 -0.56 5.34 16.55
CA ALA A 131 0.71 4.68 16.86
C ALA A 131 0.69 3.91 18.19
N LYS A 132 -0.17 4.29 19.14
CA LYS A 132 -0.36 3.58 20.41
C LYS A 132 -1.05 2.22 20.23
N GLU A 133 -1.87 2.10 19.17
CA GLU A 133 -2.67 0.90 18.89
C GLU A 133 -2.04 0.03 17.80
N TYR A 134 -1.46 0.66 16.78
CA TYR A 134 -1.01 0.02 15.54
C TYR A 134 0.51 0.12 15.36
N GLY A 135 1.06 -0.83 14.62
CA GLY A 135 2.47 -0.79 14.21
C GLY A 135 2.74 0.26 13.11
N CYS A 136 4.01 0.61 12.92
CA CYS A 136 4.49 1.60 11.93
C CYS A 136 3.91 1.42 10.53
N GLY A 137 3.67 0.17 10.09
CA GLY A 137 3.11 -0.12 8.77
C GLY A 137 1.71 0.46 8.58
N MET A 138 0.80 0.27 9.56
CA MET A 138 -0.55 0.81 9.51
C MET A 138 -0.55 2.34 9.61
N VAL A 139 0.24 2.91 10.54
CA VAL A 139 0.36 4.36 10.70
C VAL A 139 0.88 5.02 9.41
N SER A 140 1.86 4.39 8.74
CA SER A 140 2.36 4.84 7.44
C SER A 140 1.28 4.79 6.35
N GLN A 141 0.40 3.80 6.36
CA GLN A 141 -0.71 3.72 5.41
C GLN A 141 -1.76 4.80 5.68
N ILE A 142 -2.08 5.11 6.96
CA ILE A 142 -2.97 6.23 7.32
C ILE A 142 -2.38 7.55 6.81
N LYS A 143 -1.09 7.82 7.05
CA LYS A 143 -0.38 8.98 6.49
C LYS A 143 -0.52 9.03 4.97
N THR A 144 -0.35 7.89 4.28
CA THR A 144 -0.43 7.81 2.82
C THR A 144 -1.81 8.23 2.31
N VAL A 145 -2.90 7.79 2.96
CA VAL A 145 -4.27 8.15 2.56
C VAL A 145 -4.53 9.64 2.79
N ILE A 146 -4.13 10.20 3.93
CA ILE A 146 -4.25 11.64 4.20
C ILE A 146 -3.45 12.43 3.16
N ARG A 147 -2.21 12.02 2.87
CA ARG A 147 -1.35 12.67 1.87
C ARG A 147 -1.99 12.69 0.49
N LYS A 148 -2.72 11.64 0.08
CA LYS A 148 -3.47 11.65 -1.19
C LYS A 148 -4.50 12.78 -1.24
N GLY A 149 -5.25 12.99 -0.17
CA GLY A 149 -6.21 14.11 -0.06
C GLY A 149 -5.52 15.47 -0.10
N VAL A 150 -4.40 15.64 0.63
CA VAL A 150 -3.59 16.87 0.65
C VAL A 150 -2.99 17.15 -0.73
N GLN A 151 -2.45 16.15 -1.43
CA GLN A 151 -1.93 16.28 -2.79
C GLN A 151 -3.04 16.63 -3.80
N TYR A 152 -4.25 16.10 -3.63
CA TYR A 152 -5.40 16.51 -4.43
C TYR A 152 -5.76 17.97 -4.18
N ALA A 153 -5.75 18.41 -2.91
CA ALA A 153 -6.04 19.80 -2.54
C ALA A 153 -5.00 20.79 -3.10
N LEU A 154 -3.71 20.42 -3.09
CA LEU A 154 -2.64 21.18 -3.75
C LEU A 154 -2.88 21.25 -5.26
N TYR A 155 -3.19 20.14 -5.89
CA TYR A 155 -3.48 20.10 -7.33
C TYR A 155 -4.70 20.96 -7.72
N ARG A 156 -5.67 21.11 -6.80
CA ARG A 156 -6.87 21.94 -7.00
C ARG A 156 -6.69 23.40 -6.54
N ASP A 157 -5.49 23.77 -6.11
CA ASP A 157 -5.18 25.09 -5.53
C ASP A 157 -6.06 25.46 -4.31
N TYR A 158 -6.53 24.47 -3.55
CA TYR A 158 -7.28 24.71 -2.31
C TYR A 158 -6.36 25.11 -1.16
N ILE A 159 -5.12 24.63 -1.17
CA ILE A 159 -4.04 24.96 -0.23
C ILE A 159 -2.75 25.25 -0.99
N LYS A 160 -1.78 25.92 -0.33
CA LYS A 160 -0.49 26.28 -0.93
C LYS A 160 0.67 25.39 -0.46
N HIS A 161 0.52 24.72 0.68
CA HIS A 161 1.61 23.97 1.33
C HIS A 161 1.16 22.53 1.65
N ASP A 162 2.12 21.60 1.57
CA ASP A 162 1.91 20.20 1.95
C ASP A 162 2.12 20.04 3.46
N VAL A 163 1.01 19.96 4.20
CA VAL A 163 1.01 19.73 5.66
C VAL A 163 1.45 18.32 6.06
N THR A 164 1.68 17.42 5.08
CA THR A 164 2.10 16.03 5.33
C THR A 164 3.59 15.79 5.10
N SER A 165 4.34 16.80 4.66
CA SER A 165 5.75 16.65 4.27
C SER A 165 6.68 16.34 5.44
N SER A 166 6.45 16.93 6.62
CA SER A 166 7.30 16.81 7.82
C SER A 166 6.76 15.85 8.88
N LEU A 167 5.72 15.05 8.56
CA LEU A 167 5.15 14.10 9.50
C LEU A 167 6.12 12.97 9.87
N ILE A 168 6.22 12.69 11.15
CA ILE A 168 6.98 11.58 11.69
C ILE A 168 6.06 10.37 11.84
N VAL A 169 6.53 9.20 11.40
CA VAL A 169 5.81 7.94 11.56
C VAL A 169 6.56 7.08 12.56
N TRP A 170 5.88 6.74 13.63
CA TRP A 170 6.29 5.73 14.58
C TRP A 170 5.10 4.78 14.82
N GLY A 171 5.25 3.78 15.63
CA GLY A 171 4.15 2.88 15.93
C GLY A 171 4.56 1.86 16.95
N LYS A 172 3.57 1.21 17.55
CA LYS A 172 3.81 0.12 18.47
C LYS A 172 4.84 -0.81 17.85
N GLN A 173 5.94 -1.02 18.51
CA GLN A 173 6.84 -2.08 18.09
C GLN A 173 5.98 -3.33 18.03
N SER A 174 5.69 -3.78 16.81
CA SER A 174 5.23 -5.14 16.67
C SER A 174 6.28 -5.97 17.40
N LYS A 175 5.87 -6.98 18.14
CA LYS A 175 6.78 -8.01 18.67
C LYS A 175 7.38 -8.80 17.48
N THR A 176 7.87 -8.08 16.50
CA THR A 176 8.45 -8.54 15.28
C THR A 176 9.40 -7.44 14.86
N ASN A 177 10.52 -7.68 15.07
CA ASN A 177 11.06 -8.90 14.44
C ASN A 177 10.60 -10.16 15.20
N ALA A 178 9.32 -10.51 15.18
CA ALA A 178 8.97 -11.90 15.22
C ALA A 178 9.87 -12.48 14.13
N GLU A 179 10.85 -13.28 14.52
CA GLU A 179 11.47 -14.29 13.70
C GLU A 179 10.40 -14.62 12.68
N ILE A 180 10.65 -14.28 11.41
CA ILE A 180 9.77 -14.73 10.34
C ILE A 180 9.81 -16.21 10.56
N ASN A 181 8.74 -16.80 11.12
CA ASN A 181 8.81 -18.18 11.56
C ASN A 181 8.94 -19.01 10.30
N CYS A 182 10.20 -19.12 9.86
CA CYS A 182 10.59 -20.01 8.81
C CYS A 182 10.49 -21.42 9.36
N LEU A 183 9.83 -22.28 8.62
CA LEU A 183 9.84 -23.70 8.94
C LEU A 183 11.24 -24.25 8.69
N ASN A 184 11.75 -25.04 9.61
CA ASN A 184 12.97 -25.81 9.39
C ASN A 184 12.71 -27.00 8.44
N MET A 185 13.78 -27.68 8.00
CA MET A 185 13.62 -28.75 7.00
C MET A 185 12.91 -30.00 7.54
N GLU A 186 13.06 -30.28 8.80
CA GLU A 186 12.35 -31.39 9.43
C GLU A 186 10.86 -31.16 9.43
N GLN A 187 10.43 -29.95 9.81
CA GLN A 187 9.03 -29.52 9.76
C GLN A 187 8.48 -29.53 8.33
N ILE A 188 9.24 -29.00 7.37
CA ILE A 188 8.83 -29.02 5.95
C ILE A 188 8.69 -30.46 5.44
N SER A 189 9.66 -31.30 5.69
CA SER A 189 9.63 -32.72 5.25
C SER A 189 8.44 -33.47 5.84
N TYR A 190 8.19 -33.25 7.14
CA TYR A 190 7.02 -33.81 7.82
C TYR A 190 5.70 -33.32 7.19
N ILE A 191 5.55 -32.00 7.00
CA ILE A 191 4.35 -31.38 6.43
C ILE A 191 4.08 -31.92 5.01
N LEU A 192 5.11 -32.02 4.18
CA LEU A 192 4.98 -32.48 2.81
C LEU A 192 4.59 -33.98 2.74
N GLU A 193 5.11 -34.79 3.64
CA GLU A 193 4.72 -36.22 3.69
C GLU A 193 3.32 -36.41 4.28
N ASP A 194 2.97 -35.69 5.37
CA ASP A 194 1.65 -35.77 6.02
C ASP A 194 0.52 -35.26 5.09
N THR A 195 0.80 -34.29 4.26
CA THR A 195 -0.19 -33.71 3.32
C THR A 195 -0.12 -34.29 1.90
N LYS A 196 0.74 -35.30 1.68
CA LYS A 196 0.95 -35.90 0.36
C LYS A 196 -0.34 -36.42 -0.26
N GLY A 197 -0.52 -36.16 -1.55
CA GLY A 197 -1.71 -36.57 -2.29
C GLY A 197 -2.96 -35.72 -2.01
N THR A 198 -2.90 -34.75 -1.08
CA THR A 198 -3.99 -33.81 -0.82
C THR A 198 -3.82 -32.52 -1.63
N GLU A 199 -4.93 -31.83 -1.89
CA GLU A 199 -4.92 -30.52 -2.56
C GLU A 199 -4.16 -29.47 -1.74
N LEU A 200 -4.25 -29.50 -0.40
CA LEU A 200 -3.49 -28.62 0.47
C LEU A 200 -1.99 -28.89 0.35
N GLY A 201 -1.59 -30.17 0.34
CA GLY A 201 -0.20 -30.59 0.19
C GLY A 201 0.43 -30.09 -1.12
N LEU A 202 -0.31 -30.19 -2.24
CA LEU A 202 0.17 -29.68 -3.51
C LEU A 202 0.34 -28.16 -3.47
N LYS A 203 -0.58 -27.42 -2.85
CA LYS A 203 -0.45 -25.96 -2.67
C LYS A 203 0.78 -25.59 -1.82
N ILE A 204 1.02 -26.33 -0.73
CA ILE A 204 2.21 -26.17 0.12
C ILE A 204 3.48 -26.46 -0.67
N LEU A 205 3.50 -27.59 -1.40
CA LEU A 205 4.62 -28.02 -2.22
C LEU A 205 5.00 -26.96 -3.28
N LEU A 206 4.02 -26.40 -3.97
CA LEU A 206 4.22 -25.35 -4.97
C LEU A 206 4.70 -24.03 -4.34
N ALA A 207 4.15 -23.64 -3.19
CA ALA A 207 4.55 -22.43 -2.49
C ALA A 207 5.98 -22.53 -1.95
N PHE A 208 6.34 -23.67 -1.34
CA PHE A 208 7.68 -23.89 -0.81
C PHE A 208 8.69 -24.23 -1.92
N GLY A 209 8.37 -25.14 -2.83
CA GLY A 209 9.34 -25.65 -3.82
C GLY A 209 9.66 -24.67 -4.96
N LEU A 210 8.76 -23.69 -5.22
CA LEU A 210 8.95 -22.65 -6.26
C LEU A 210 8.93 -21.22 -5.69
N GLY A 211 8.77 -21.07 -4.39
CA GLY A 211 8.70 -19.75 -3.75
C GLY A 211 7.50 -18.90 -4.18
N LEU A 212 6.40 -19.50 -4.59
CA LEU A 212 5.23 -18.78 -5.12
C LEU A 212 4.43 -18.08 -4.03
N ARG A 213 3.82 -16.94 -4.40
CA ARG A 213 2.86 -16.27 -3.52
C ARG A 213 1.55 -17.01 -3.49
N GLU A 214 0.81 -16.92 -2.37
CA GLU A 214 -0.51 -17.54 -2.21
C GLU A 214 -1.47 -17.24 -3.38
N SER A 215 -1.52 -15.98 -3.83
CA SER A 215 -2.35 -15.57 -4.96
C SER A 215 -1.87 -16.08 -6.32
N GLU A 216 -0.59 -16.41 -6.46
CA GLU A 216 0.00 -17.04 -7.65
C GLU A 216 -0.32 -18.54 -7.67
N VAL A 217 -0.19 -19.23 -6.51
CA VAL A 217 -0.55 -20.63 -6.37
C VAL A 217 -2.01 -20.86 -6.72
N LEU A 218 -2.92 -20.06 -6.16
CA LEU A 218 -4.36 -20.19 -6.41
C LEU A 218 -4.81 -19.82 -7.83
N ALA A 219 -4.01 -19.02 -8.52
CA ALA A 219 -4.28 -18.62 -9.91
C ALA A 219 -3.61 -19.55 -10.94
N MET A 220 -2.96 -20.63 -10.50
CA MET A 220 -2.26 -21.53 -11.41
C MET A 220 -3.24 -22.24 -12.33
N SER A 221 -2.89 -22.28 -13.63
CA SER A 221 -3.68 -22.91 -14.68
C SER A 221 -2.85 -24.00 -15.37
N TRP A 222 -3.50 -25.08 -15.80
CA TRP A 222 -2.85 -26.12 -16.62
C TRP A 222 -2.29 -25.57 -17.92
N ASP A 223 -2.87 -24.50 -18.47
CA ASP A 223 -2.40 -23.86 -19.71
C ASP A 223 -1.03 -23.17 -19.56
N ASN A 224 -0.60 -22.95 -18.30
CA ASN A 224 0.67 -22.31 -17.96
C ASN A 224 1.72 -23.30 -17.46
N ILE A 225 1.45 -24.63 -17.53
CA ILE A 225 2.33 -25.70 -17.08
C ILE A 225 2.71 -26.57 -18.27
N ASP A 226 3.99 -26.63 -18.55
CA ASP A 226 4.55 -27.59 -19.48
C ASP A 226 5.24 -28.70 -18.70
N LEU A 227 4.61 -29.91 -18.71
CA LEU A 227 5.11 -31.08 -18.00
C LEU A 227 6.19 -31.84 -18.79
N GLU A 228 6.39 -31.56 -20.08
CA GLU A 228 7.44 -32.14 -20.90
C GLU A 228 8.71 -31.31 -20.78
N GLU A 229 8.58 -29.99 -20.95
CA GLU A 229 9.69 -29.06 -20.77
C GLU A 229 9.93 -28.73 -19.26
N GLU A 230 9.09 -29.28 -18.35
CA GLU A 230 9.17 -29.07 -16.89
C GLU A 230 9.21 -27.60 -16.50
N THR A 231 8.42 -26.77 -17.17
CA THR A 231 8.36 -25.33 -16.92
C THR A 231 6.98 -24.89 -16.46
N LEU A 232 6.98 -23.86 -15.63
CA LEU A 232 5.79 -23.17 -15.16
C LEU A 232 5.88 -21.69 -15.49
N LYS A 233 4.84 -21.15 -16.11
CA LYS A 233 4.71 -19.72 -16.38
C LYS A 233 3.84 -19.05 -15.31
N VAL A 234 4.43 -18.19 -14.47
CA VAL A 234 3.70 -17.38 -13.48
C VAL A 234 3.31 -16.06 -14.12
N CYS A 235 2.07 -15.94 -14.59
CA CYS A 235 1.57 -14.79 -15.36
C CYS A 235 0.27 -14.19 -14.82
N GLN A 236 -0.29 -14.74 -13.74
CA GLN A 236 -1.58 -14.33 -13.21
C GLN A 236 -1.69 -14.51 -11.69
N ILE A 237 -2.65 -13.82 -11.09
CA ILE A 237 -2.92 -13.84 -9.64
C ILE A 237 -4.42 -13.83 -9.36
N VAL A 238 -4.82 -14.33 -8.20
CA VAL A 238 -6.15 -14.09 -7.65
C VAL A 238 -6.22 -12.69 -7.05
N VAL A 239 -7.23 -11.94 -7.45
CA VAL A 239 -7.55 -10.61 -6.86
C VAL A 239 -9.01 -10.52 -6.47
N LYS A 240 -9.32 -9.63 -5.52
CA LYS A 240 -10.71 -9.27 -5.20
C LYS A 240 -11.08 -8.01 -5.97
N LYS A 241 -12.12 -8.09 -6.82
CA LYS A 241 -12.67 -6.98 -7.59
C LYS A 241 -14.20 -7.01 -7.48
N ASP A 242 -14.82 -5.89 -7.17
CA ASP A 242 -16.27 -5.73 -7.05
C ASP A 242 -16.93 -6.82 -6.17
N GLY A 243 -16.30 -7.15 -5.05
CA GLY A 243 -16.76 -8.15 -4.09
C GLY A 243 -16.51 -9.62 -4.51
N LYS A 244 -16.08 -9.88 -5.75
CA LYS A 244 -15.78 -11.22 -6.29
C LYS A 244 -14.28 -11.48 -6.37
N HIS A 245 -13.88 -12.76 -6.25
CA HIS A 245 -12.51 -13.18 -6.53
C HIS A 245 -12.42 -13.60 -7.99
N ILE A 246 -11.45 -13.03 -8.69
CA ILE A 246 -11.22 -13.25 -10.13
C ILE A 246 -9.75 -13.49 -10.41
N ILE A 247 -9.46 -14.11 -11.55
CA ILE A 247 -8.11 -14.23 -12.08
C ILE A 247 -7.75 -12.94 -12.82
N GLN A 248 -6.61 -12.37 -12.47
CA GLN A 248 -6.05 -11.20 -13.12
C GLN A 248 -4.68 -11.54 -13.71
N LYS A 249 -4.59 -11.49 -15.03
CA LYS A 249 -3.30 -11.62 -15.76
C LYS A 249 -2.42 -10.42 -15.48
N PHE A 250 -1.11 -10.61 -15.50
CA PHE A 250 -0.17 -9.52 -15.34
C PHE A 250 -0.28 -8.53 -16.51
N THR A 251 -0.13 -7.25 -16.22
CA THR A 251 -0.08 -6.22 -17.27
C THR A 251 1.24 -6.32 -18.05
N LYS A 252 1.26 -5.86 -19.30
CA LYS A 252 2.44 -5.91 -20.22
C LYS A 252 3.75 -5.40 -19.61
N ASN A 253 3.68 -4.60 -18.53
CA ASN A 253 4.85 -4.07 -17.81
C ASN A 253 5.34 -4.97 -16.67
N LYS A 254 4.70 -6.11 -16.42
CA LYS A 254 5.14 -7.14 -15.48
C LYS A 254 5.64 -8.32 -16.32
N ASN A 255 6.93 -8.58 -16.28
CA ASN A 255 7.48 -9.74 -16.95
C ASN A 255 6.86 -11.00 -16.37
N ASP A 256 6.35 -11.85 -17.24
CA ASP A 256 5.98 -13.22 -16.88
C ASP A 256 7.25 -13.91 -16.36
N LEU A 257 7.11 -14.64 -15.26
CA LEU A 257 8.20 -15.44 -14.74
C LEU A 257 8.04 -16.87 -15.22
N VAL A 258 9.01 -17.35 -16.00
CA VAL A 258 9.10 -18.78 -16.33
C VAL A 258 10.07 -19.42 -15.36
N VAL A 259 9.59 -20.46 -14.66
CA VAL A 259 10.35 -21.21 -13.64
C VAL A 259 10.51 -22.63 -14.11
N LYS A 260 11.74 -23.15 -14.07
CA LYS A 260 12.01 -24.58 -14.23
C LYS A 260 11.54 -25.31 -12.97
N MET A 261 10.79 -26.36 -13.15
CA MET A 261 10.24 -27.14 -12.02
C MET A 261 11.19 -28.28 -11.65
N PRO A 262 11.47 -28.47 -10.34
CA PRO A 262 12.16 -29.69 -9.88
C PRO A 262 11.34 -30.97 -10.16
N ASP A 263 12.00 -32.09 -10.38
CA ASP A 263 11.40 -33.38 -10.74
C ASP A 263 10.28 -33.83 -9.77
N PHE A 264 10.45 -33.60 -8.47
CA PHE A 264 9.45 -33.95 -7.46
C PHE A 264 8.14 -33.16 -7.60
N ILE A 265 8.23 -31.90 -8.10
CA ILE A 265 7.04 -31.08 -8.40
C ILE A 265 6.37 -31.57 -9.67
N VAL A 266 7.16 -31.86 -10.71
CA VAL A 266 6.64 -32.41 -11.98
C VAL A 266 5.90 -33.71 -11.72
N LYS A 267 6.47 -34.60 -10.89
CA LYS A 267 5.83 -35.86 -10.49
C LYS A 267 4.51 -35.62 -9.76
N ALA A 268 4.49 -34.74 -8.75
CA ALA A 268 3.28 -34.43 -8.01
C ALA A 268 2.18 -33.82 -8.89
N LEU A 269 2.56 -32.95 -9.85
CA LEU A 269 1.63 -32.38 -10.82
C LEU A 269 1.08 -33.43 -11.80
N LYS A 270 1.88 -34.38 -12.25
CA LYS A 270 1.41 -35.51 -13.11
C LYS A 270 0.39 -36.36 -12.37
N GLU A 271 0.67 -36.73 -11.11
CA GLU A 271 -0.24 -37.48 -10.26
C GLU A 271 -1.55 -36.69 -10.02
N TYR A 272 -1.46 -35.43 -9.71
CA TYR A 272 -2.62 -34.55 -9.50
C TYR A 272 -3.44 -34.33 -10.78
N LYS A 273 -2.79 -34.27 -11.95
CA LYS A 273 -3.48 -34.10 -13.24
C LYS A 273 -4.41 -35.30 -13.55
N ALA A 274 -4.03 -36.51 -13.18
CA ALA A 274 -4.89 -37.68 -13.31
C ALA A 274 -6.16 -37.53 -12.47
N GLN A 275 -6.03 -37.17 -11.19
CA GLN A 275 -7.15 -36.90 -10.28
C GLN A 275 -8.03 -35.77 -10.77
N TRP A 276 -7.41 -34.68 -11.27
CA TRP A 276 -8.10 -33.53 -11.80
C TRP A 276 -8.92 -33.88 -13.06
N ASN A 277 -8.40 -34.70 -13.96
CA ASN A 277 -9.11 -35.18 -15.14
C ASN A 277 -10.32 -36.04 -14.74
N GLU A 278 -10.17 -36.97 -13.79
CA GLU A 278 -11.26 -37.78 -13.24
C GLU A 278 -12.36 -36.90 -12.62
N TRP A 279 -11.96 -35.87 -11.84
CA TRP A 279 -12.86 -34.88 -11.28
C TRP A 279 -13.61 -34.13 -12.37
N GLN A 280 -12.95 -33.67 -13.45
CA GLN A 280 -13.60 -33.00 -14.57
C GLN A 280 -14.63 -33.89 -15.27
N ILE A 281 -14.29 -35.16 -15.49
CA ILE A 281 -15.19 -36.13 -16.11
C ILE A 281 -16.42 -36.37 -15.21
N SER A 282 -16.22 -36.54 -13.92
CA SER A 282 -17.30 -36.84 -12.96
C SER A 282 -18.26 -35.68 -12.76
N THR A 283 -17.75 -34.44 -12.81
CA THR A 283 -18.55 -33.21 -12.59
C THR A 283 -19.10 -32.60 -13.88
N GLY A 284 -18.54 -32.93 -15.04
CA GLY A 284 -18.83 -32.30 -16.32
C GLY A 284 -18.38 -30.82 -16.40
N PHE A 285 -17.65 -30.35 -15.38
CA PHE A 285 -17.22 -28.93 -15.31
C PHE A 285 -16.18 -28.59 -16.37
N ARG A 286 -16.41 -27.47 -17.04
CA ARG A 286 -15.50 -26.85 -18.01
C ARG A 286 -15.56 -25.35 -17.84
N ASP A 287 -14.42 -24.68 -17.86
CA ASP A 287 -14.33 -23.22 -17.97
C ASP A 287 -13.11 -22.82 -18.83
N ASN A 288 -12.95 -21.51 -19.04
CA ASN A 288 -11.86 -20.95 -19.84
C ASN A 288 -10.59 -20.68 -19.03
N GLU A 289 -10.64 -20.76 -17.70
CA GLU A 289 -9.50 -20.47 -16.83
C GLU A 289 -8.60 -21.68 -16.62
N ASN A 290 -9.17 -22.91 -16.74
CA ASN A 290 -8.47 -24.19 -16.62
C ASN A 290 -7.54 -24.26 -15.40
N LEU A 291 -8.06 -23.78 -14.21
CA LEU A 291 -7.27 -23.68 -12.99
C LEU A 291 -6.97 -25.05 -12.41
N LEU A 292 -5.86 -25.16 -11.66
CA LEU A 292 -5.57 -26.36 -10.88
C LEU A 292 -6.54 -26.53 -9.72
N PHE A 293 -6.96 -25.42 -9.10
CA PHE A 293 -7.70 -25.43 -7.85
C PHE A 293 -9.00 -24.62 -7.97
N TYR A 294 -10.11 -25.27 -7.68
CA TYR A 294 -11.42 -24.65 -7.60
C TYR A 294 -12.00 -24.78 -6.20
N GLY A 295 -12.69 -23.74 -5.76
CA GLY A 295 -13.46 -23.73 -4.53
C GLY A 295 -14.87 -24.35 -4.70
N LYS A 296 -15.69 -24.20 -3.67
CA LYS A 296 -17.09 -24.61 -3.71
C LYS A 296 -17.79 -23.94 -4.90
N ASN A 297 -18.67 -24.70 -5.57
CA ASN A 297 -19.41 -24.27 -6.75
C ASN A 297 -18.50 -23.79 -7.90
N PHE A 298 -17.32 -24.42 -8.05
CA PHE A 298 -16.36 -24.16 -9.13
C PHE A 298 -15.88 -22.70 -9.22
N LYS A 299 -15.83 -22.01 -8.08
CA LYS A 299 -15.40 -20.60 -8.01
C LYS A 299 -13.91 -20.50 -7.70
N VAL A 300 -13.32 -19.37 -8.09
CA VAL A 300 -11.97 -19.00 -7.70
C VAL A 300 -11.86 -18.97 -6.18
N ILE A 301 -10.85 -19.66 -5.63
CA ILE A 301 -10.62 -19.74 -4.18
C ILE A 301 -10.11 -18.37 -3.68
N PRO A 302 -10.74 -17.76 -2.66
CA PRO A 302 -10.20 -16.61 -1.99
C PRO A 302 -8.85 -16.91 -1.31
N THR A 303 -7.88 -16.02 -1.36
CA THR A 303 -6.60 -16.19 -0.63
C THR A 303 -6.81 -16.41 0.86
N ALA A 304 -7.73 -15.66 1.48
CA ALA A 304 -8.08 -15.86 2.89
C ALA A 304 -8.56 -17.29 3.23
N THR A 305 -9.16 -18.01 2.28
CA THR A 305 -9.58 -19.40 2.47
C THR A 305 -8.37 -20.30 2.63
N LEU A 306 -7.36 -20.18 1.76
CA LEU A 306 -6.12 -20.94 1.83
C LEU A 306 -5.31 -20.57 3.09
N SER A 307 -5.15 -19.28 3.37
CA SER A 307 -4.49 -18.81 4.60
C SER A 307 -5.12 -19.41 5.85
N ASN A 308 -6.46 -19.43 5.94
CA ASN A 308 -7.17 -19.98 7.10
C ASN A 308 -7.08 -21.54 7.14
N GLN A 309 -7.10 -22.19 5.99
CA GLN A 309 -6.92 -23.65 5.91
C GLN A 309 -5.52 -24.03 6.38
N PHE A 310 -4.50 -23.38 5.88
CA PHE A 310 -3.12 -23.59 6.28
C PHE A 310 -2.90 -23.29 7.77
N LYS A 311 -3.42 -22.16 8.26
CA LYS A 311 -3.33 -21.82 9.68
C LYS A 311 -3.92 -22.92 10.59
N ARG A 312 -5.11 -23.42 10.25
CA ARG A 312 -5.75 -24.50 11.03
C ARG A 312 -4.90 -25.78 11.01
N TYR A 313 -4.33 -26.11 9.86
CA TYR A 313 -3.45 -27.25 9.73
C TYR A 313 -2.18 -27.07 10.58
N MET A 314 -1.52 -25.93 10.53
CA MET A 314 -0.34 -25.63 11.36
C MET A 314 -0.65 -25.69 12.87
N MET A 315 -1.82 -25.16 13.27
CA MET A 315 -2.27 -25.25 14.67
C MET A 315 -2.50 -26.71 15.12
N SER A 316 -2.99 -27.59 14.25
CA SER A 316 -3.15 -29.02 14.59
C SER A 316 -1.81 -29.72 14.82
N LEU A 317 -0.72 -29.19 14.26
CA LEU A 317 0.65 -29.69 14.49
C LEU A 317 1.34 -28.98 15.69
N GLY A 318 0.66 -28.07 16.39
CA GLY A 318 1.25 -27.26 17.48
C GLY A 318 2.25 -26.22 16.98
N ILE A 319 2.26 -25.90 15.68
CA ILE A 319 3.14 -24.91 15.09
C ILE A 319 2.39 -23.57 15.01
N GLU A 320 2.81 -22.60 15.81
CA GLU A 320 2.19 -21.29 15.87
C GLU A 320 2.97 -20.25 15.03
N ASN A 321 2.26 -19.16 14.67
CA ASN A 321 2.83 -17.97 14.03
C ASN A 321 3.44 -18.17 12.63
N VAL A 322 3.20 -19.30 11.98
CA VAL A 322 3.57 -19.54 10.58
C VAL A 322 2.38 -19.23 9.66
N THR A 323 2.60 -18.41 8.65
CA THR A 323 1.61 -18.10 7.62
C THR A 323 1.91 -18.84 6.33
N PHE A 324 0.92 -18.95 5.42
CA PHE A 324 1.17 -19.53 4.10
C PHE A 324 2.27 -18.78 3.34
N HIS A 325 2.34 -17.46 3.50
CA HIS A 325 3.42 -16.64 2.94
C HIS A 325 4.80 -16.96 3.56
N GLY A 326 4.82 -17.48 4.79
CA GLY A 326 6.02 -17.97 5.48
C GLY A 326 6.73 -19.13 4.73
N LEU A 327 5.99 -19.93 3.96
CA LEU A 327 6.57 -20.99 3.10
C LEU A 327 7.55 -20.39 2.06
N ARG A 328 7.19 -19.27 1.47
CA ARG A 328 8.06 -18.55 0.54
C ARG A 328 9.27 -17.95 1.24
N HIS A 329 9.13 -17.50 2.48
CA HIS A 329 10.27 -17.05 3.28
C HIS A 329 11.19 -18.23 3.62
N SER A 330 10.62 -19.38 4.00
CA SER A 330 11.39 -20.61 4.24
C SER A 330 12.18 -21.03 2.99
N TYR A 331 11.54 -21.02 1.80
CA TYR A 331 12.22 -21.28 0.52
C TYR A 331 13.42 -20.37 0.30
N ALA A 332 13.23 -19.07 0.46
CA ALA A 332 14.29 -18.10 0.25
C ALA A 332 15.45 -18.22 1.26
N SER A 333 15.11 -18.42 2.54
CA SER A 333 16.09 -18.67 3.60
C SER A 333 16.91 -19.91 3.29
N TYR A 334 16.25 -20.95 2.81
CA TYR A 334 16.89 -22.22 2.48
C TYR A 334 17.89 -22.09 1.34
N LEU A 335 17.50 -21.39 0.26
CA LEU A 335 18.40 -21.16 -0.87
C LEU A 335 19.61 -20.32 -0.45
N PHE A 336 19.39 -19.32 0.41
CA PHE A 336 20.48 -18.49 0.94
C PHE A 336 21.45 -19.31 1.79
N HIS A 337 20.96 -20.14 2.72
CA HIS A 337 21.80 -21.06 3.54
C HIS A 337 22.56 -22.10 2.70
N LYS A 338 22.06 -22.42 1.50
CA LYS A 338 22.76 -23.28 0.53
C LYS A 338 23.77 -22.50 -0.33
N GLY A 339 24.05 -21.24 0.00
CA GLY A 339 25.09 -20.43 -0.64
C GLY A 339 24.64 -19.62 -1.84
N MET A 340 23.32 -19.56 -2.15
CA MET A 340 22.84 -18.68 -3.21
C MET A 340 22.85 -17.22 -2.75
N ASP A 341 23.35 -16.31 -3.60
CA ASP A 341 23.36 -14.89 -3.29
C ASP A 341 21.95 -14.28 -3.25
N LEU A 342 21.78 -13.25 -2.41
CA LEU A 342 20.45 -12.60 -2.21
C LEU A 342 19.85 -11.99 -3.47
N LYS A 343 20.68 -11.57 -4.42
CA LYS A 343 20.19 -11.00 -5.68
C LYS A 343 19.57 -12.08 -6.54
N THR A 344 20.21 -13.24 -6.64
CA THR A 344 19.70 -14.42 -7.37
C THR A 344 18.41 -14.93 -6.72
N VAL A 345 18.38 -15.08 -5.39
CA VAL A 345 17.16 -15.45 -4.65
C VAL A 345 16.04 -14.42 -4.91
N GLY A 346 16.35 -13.11 -4.87
CA GLY A 346 15.37 -12.06 -5.18
C GLY A 346 14.83 -12.13 -6.62
N GLN A 347 15.65 -12.48 -7.59
CA GLN A 347 15.24 -12.70 -8.98
C GLN A 347 14.32 -13.92 -9.11
N MET A 348 14.67 -15.05 -8.51
CA MET A 348 13.83 -16.26 -8.48
C MET A 348 12.46 -16.00 -7.86
N LEU A 349 12.41 -15.13 -6.85
CA LEU A 349 11.17 -14.70 -6.21
C LEU A 349 10.42 -13.60 -6.96
N ASN A 350 10.92 -13.11 -8.08
CA ASN A 350 10.32 -11.97 -8.80
C ASN A 350 10.04 -10.76 -7.88
N HIS A 351 11.06 -10.40 -7.06
CA HIS A 351 10.98 -9.21 -6.22
C HIS A 351 11.27 -7.96 -7.07
N LYS A 352 10.32 -7.04 -7.15
CA LYS A 352 10.44 -5.79 -7.94
C LYS A 352 11.44 -4.79 -7.39
N SER A 353 11.84 -4.91 -6.13
CA SER A 353 12.66 -3.93 -5.42
C SER A 353 13.74 -4.63 -4.62
N LYS A 354 14.97 -4.15 -4.75
CA LYS A 354 16.12 -4.55 -3.94
C LYS A 354 15.81 -4.38 -2.43
N TYR A 355 15.07 -3.32 -2.07
CA TYR A 355 14.64 -3.04 -0.69
C TYR A 355 13.73 -4.11 -0.07
N CYS A 356 12.92 -4.82 -0.87
CA CYS A 356 12.09 -5.91 -0.34
C CYS A 356 12.96 -7.11 0.07
N THR A 357 14.00 -7.40 -0.70
CA THR A 357 14.94 -8.49 -0.43
C THR A 357 15.77 -8.13 0.81
N ASP A 358 16.36 -6.95 0.85
CA ASP A 358 17.24 -6.53 1.95
C ASP A 358 16.51 -6.51 3.31
N ARG A 359 15.27 -6.01 3.36
CA ARG A 359 14.54 -5.88 4.62
C ARG A 359 14.07 -7.21 5.21
N VAL A 360 13.71 -8.16 4.36
CA VAL A 360 13.24 -9.50 4.78
C VAL A 360 14.42 -10.39 5.20
N TYR A 361 15.60 -10.18 4.61
CA TYR A 361 16.77 -11.04 4.79
C TYR A 361 17.90 -10.42 5.59
N VAL A 362 17.70 -9.26 6.23
CA VAL A 362 18.70 -8.66 7.16
C VAL A 362 19.14 -9.67 8.21
N HIS A 363 18.20 -10.47 8.77
CA HIS A 363 18.54 -11.51 9.75
C HIS A 363 19.48 -12.59 9.17
N LEU A 364 19.24 -13.01 7.92
CA LEU A 364 20.08 -14.02 7.27
C LEU A 364 21.49 -13.49 6.99
N VAL A 365 21.60 -12.19 6.68
CA VAL A 365 22.91 -11.55 6.51
C VAL A 365 23.65 -11.44 7.83
N ASP A 366 22.96 -11.19 8.94
CA ASP A 366 23.58 -11.12 10.26
C ASP A 366 24.02 -12.51 10.77
N GLU A 367 23.27 -13.56 10.50
CA GLU A 367 23.71 -14.96 10.72
C GLU A 367 24.93 -15.31 9.86
N ALA A 368 24.93 -14.94 8.58
CA ALA A 368 26.07 -15.18 7.69
C ALA A 368 27.34 -14.42 8.13
N LYS A 369 27.21 -13.23 8.74
CA LYS A 369 28.35 -12.53 9.35
C LYS A 369 28.92 -13.31 10.52
N GLY A 370 28.07 -13.92 11.36
CA GLY A 370 28.50 -14.81 12.45
C GLY A 370 29.28 -16.01 11.92
N GLN A 371 28.74 -16.69 10.92
CA GLN A 371 29.39 -17.84 10.26
C GLN A 371 30.71 -17.46 9.60
N ALA A 372 30.82 -16.27 9.01
CA ALA A 372 32.08 -15.78 8.43
C ALA A 372 33.19 -15.63 9.48
N VAL A 373 32.83 -15.22 10.70
CA VAL A 373 33.81 -15.16 11.82
C VAL A 373 34.25 -16.57 12.21
N ASP A 374 33.34 -17.53 12.28
CA ASP A 374 33.66 -18.92 12.63
C ASP A 374 34.54 -19.55 11.55
N VAL A 375 34.22 -19.36 10.27
CA VAL A 375 35.07 -19.82 9.14
C VAL A 375 36.47 -19.17 9.18
N MET A 376 36.57 -17.87 9.50
CA MET A 376 37.89 -17.21 9.63
C MET A 376 38.67 -17.75 10.81
N ASN A 377 38.01 -18.07 11.90
CA ASN A 377 38.68 -18.73 13.05
C ASN A 377 39.18 -20.13 12.69
N GLU A 378 38.41 -20.91 11.89
CA GLU A 378 38.86 -22.23 11.43
C GLU A 378 40.03 -22.18 10.43
N ILE A 379 40.14 -21.09 9.64
CA ILE A 379 41.21 -20.92 8.64
C ILE A 379 42.51 -20.45 9.30
N LEU A 380 42.40 -19.68 10.40
CA LEU A 380 43.56 -18.98 11.02
C LEU A 380 44.05 -19.66 12.31
N LEU A 381 43.40 -20.69 12.80
CA LEU A 381 43.80 -21.55 13.91
C LEU A 381 44.29 -22.90 13.42
#